data_a32a5da1ed253334136b1a0be1860e7e
#
_entry.id   a32a5da1ed253334136b1a0be1860e7e
#
_cell.length_a   1.000
_cell.length_b   1.000
_cell.length_c   1.000
_cell.angle_alpha   90.00
_cell.angle_beta   90.00
_cell.angle_gamma   90.00
#
_symmetry.space_group_name_H-M   'P 1'
#
loop_
_entity.id
_entity.type
_entity.pdbx_description
1 polymer ?
#
loop_
_entity_poly.entity_id
_entity_poly.type
_entity_poly.pdbx_seq_one_letter_code
_entity_poly.pdbx_strand_id
1 'polypeptide(L)'
;GIENKVDYESKPSSLLGSKKKFKSMLSYFKDNNVDFYPVVNNKTFETGNGYWSFTDTALRASGQYSKQISYNLAYGTENEMKDPISLLSPDVFGEIFDKLAKNYSKAGFSGVCIDDMTSVLYGDYSKDTIVRNDMMLYIEEGLRNCREKVGSVLADTANAYVFKYTDHMLMKSDVASPAVKNNHGRAFARNFTMHFYSFYCHIQR
;
A
#
# COMPACT_ATOMS: atom_id res chain seq x y z
N GLY A 1 9.69 -3.64 -8.33
CA GLY A 1 8.26 -3.47 -8.60
C GLY A 1 8.06 -2.54 -9.78
N ILE A 2 6.97 -2.69 -10.48
CA ILE A 2 6.56 -1.70 -11.48
C ILE A 2 5.86 -0.61 -10.68
N GLU A 3 6.45 0.56 -10.62
CA GLU A 3 5.85 1.72 -9.97
C GLU A 3 4.49 2.02 -10.63
N ASN A 4 3.49 2.37 -9.80
CA ASN A 4 2.18 2.87 -10.23
C ASN A 4 1.25 1.88 -10.96
N LYS A 5 1.42 0.59 -10.78
CA LYS A 5 0.53 -0.43 -11.32
C LYS A 5 -0.16 -1.18 -10.19
N VAL A 6 -1.48 -1.32 -10.26
CA VAL A 6 -2.21 -2.21 -9.35
C VAL A 6 -1.74 -3.64 -9.62
N ASP A 7 -1.15 -4.26 -8.61
CA ASP A 7 -0.60 -5.60 -8.71
C ASP A 7 -1.32 -6.54 -7.75
N TYR A 8 -1.90 -7.59 -8.30
CA TYR A 8 -2.45 -8.73 -7.57
C TYR A 8 -1.89 -10.05 -8.11
N GLU A 9 -0.89 -9.97 -9.00
CA GLU A 9 -0.24 -11.14 -9.56
C GLU A 9 0.88 -11.65 -8.66
N SER A 10 0.99 -12.96 -8.54
CA SER A 10 2.06 -13.63 -7.80
C SER A 10 3.27 -14.01 -8.67
N LYS A 11 3.32 -13.51 -9.91
CA LYS A 11 4.39 -13.86 -10.85
C LYS A 11 5.64 -13.02 -10.59
N PRO A 12 6.80 -13.66 -10.39
CA PRO A 12 8.04 -12.92 -10.28
C PRO A 12 8.42 -12.28 -11.63
N SER A 13 9.06 -11.12 -11.56
CA SER A 13 9.69 -10.52 -12.75
C SER A 13 10.72 -11.47 -13.36
N SER A 14 10.82 -11.49 -14.69
CA SER A 14 11.85 -12.24 -15.42
C SER A 14 13.28 -11.87 -14.99
N LEU A 15 13.47 -10.66 -14.47
CA LEU A 15 14.75 -10.19 -13.93
C LEU A 15 15.19 -10.97 -12.69
N LEU A 16 14.25 -11.55 -11.93
CA LEU A 16 14.53 -12.40 -10.76
C LEU A 16 14.86 -13.85 -11.14
N GLY A 17 14.90 -14.16 -12.41
CA GLY A 17 15.22 -15.48 -12.95
C GLY A 17 13.99 -16.31 -13.27
N SER A 18 14.21 -17.64 -13.40
CA SER A 18 13.12 -18.55 -13.79
C SER A 18 12.14 -18.79 -12.63
N LYS A 19 10.90 -19.13 -12.97
CA LYS A 19 9.87 -19.54 -12.01
C LYS A 19 10.34 -20.67 -11.07
N LYS A 20 11.18 -21.58 -11.58
CA LYS A 20 11.76 -22.69 -10.78
C LYS A 20 12.72 -22.16 -9.72
N LYS A 21 13.61 -21.23 -10.09
CA LYS A 21 14.55 -20.61 -9.13
C LYS A 21 13.81 -19.80 -8.06
N PHE A 22 12.77 -19.09 -8.44
CA PHE A 22 11.93 -18.35 -7.50
C PHE A 22 11.25 -19.28 -6.48
N LYS A 23 10.69 -20.40 -6.95
CA LYS A 23 10.11 -21.41 -6.04
C LYS A 23 11.16 -22.02 -5.10
N SER A 24 12.38 -22.32 -5.59
CA SER A 24 13.46 -22.81 -4.74
C SER A 24 13.86 -21.78 -3.68
N MET A 25 13.85 -20.50 -4.00
CA MET A 25 14.09 -19.43 -3.03
C MET A 25 13.00 -19.40 -1.95
N LEU A 26 11.73 -19.51 -2.31
CA LEU A 26 10.63 -19.54 -1.34
C LEU A 26 10.73 -20.76 -0.42
N SER A 27 11.09 -21.95 -0.97
CA SER A 27 11.34 -23.13 -0.15
C SER A 27 12.48 -22.91 0.84
N TYR A 28 13.60 -22.33 0.38
CA TYR A 28 14.73 -22.00 1.22
C TYR A 28 14.34 -21.05 2.37
N PHE A 29 13.53 -20.02 2.09
CA PHE A 29 13.04 -19.11 3.12
C PHE A 29 12.21 -19.85 4.16
N LYS A 30 11.28 -20.68 3.70
CA LYS A 30 10.44 -21.50 4.59
C LYS A 30 11.26 -22.44 5.47
N ASP A 31 12.25 -23.13 4.90
CA ASP A 31 13.12 -24.06 5.61
C ASP A 31 14.01 -23.36 6.66
N ASN A 32 14.27 -22.07 6.48
CA ASN A 32 15.07 -21.25 7.41
C ASN A 32 14.20 -20.32 8.29
N ASN A 33 12.88 -20.52 8.35
CA ASN A 33 11.94 -19.68 9.11
C ASN A 33 12.04 -18.18 8.75
N VAL A 34 12.24 -17.88 7.47
CA VAL A 34 12.24 -16.52 6.94
C VAL A 34 10.90 -16.26 6.23
N ASP A 35 10.15 -15.31 6.74
CA ASP A 35 8.90 -14.90 6.13
C ASP A 35 9.13 -13.98 4.93
N PHE A 36 8.35 -14.19 3.88
CA PHE A 36 8.43 -13.42 2.64
C PHE A 36 7.11 -12.67 2.39
N TYR A 37 7.19 -11.35 2.35
CA TYR A 37 6.07 -10.44 2.15
C TYR A 37 6.26 -9.65 0.86
N PRO A 38 5.64 -10.06 -0.26
CA PRO A 38 5.64 -9.24 -1.47
C PRO A 38 4.91 -7.92 -1.22
N VAL A 39 5.50 -6.82 -1.70
CA VAL A 39 4.93 -5.49 -1.56
C VAL A 39 3.95 -5.22 -2.68
N VAL A 40 2.76 -4.73 -2.34
CA VAL A 40 1.73 -4.31 -3.29
C VAL A 40 1.29 -2.89 -2.99
N ASN A 41 1.04 -2.12 -4.06
CA ASN A 41 0.41 -0.81 -3.99
C ASN A 41 -0.84 -0.84 -4.88
N ASN A 42 -2.00 -0.90 -4.24
CA ASN A 42 -3.28 -1.03 -4.92
C ASN A 42 -4.14 0.24 -4.88
N LYS A 43 -3.55 1.37 -4.51
CA LYS A 43 -4.24 2.66 -4.42
C LYS A 43 -4.19 3.44 -5.73
N THR A 44 -3.07 3.33 -6.45
CA THR A 44 -2.75 4.14 -7.61
C THR A 44 -2.54 3.32 -8.85
N PHE A 45 -2.83 3.88 -10.01
CA PHE A 45 -2.58 3.27 -11.31
C PHE A 45 -2.28 4.31 -12.38
N GLU A 46 -1.57 3.89 -13.41
CA GLU A 46 -1.39 4.66 -14.64
C GLU A 46 -2.50 4.30 -15.62
N THR A 47 -3.25 5.29 -16.08
CA THR A 47 -4.27 5.09 -17.09
C THR A 47 -3.66 4.63 -18.41
N GLY A 48 -4.24 3.59 -19.00
CA GLY A 48 -3.77 3.02 -20.27
C GLY A 48 -2.76 1.87 -20.14
N ASN A 49 -2.23 1.61 -18.95
CA ASN A 49 -1.28 0.52 -18.67
C ASN A 49 -1.91 -0.61 -17.86
N GLY A 50 -2.89 -1.32 -18.41
CA GLY A 50 -3.43 -2.51 -17.75
C GLY A 50 -4.94 -2.61 -17.73
N TYR A 51 -5.49 -3.25 -16.70
CA TYR A 51 -6.89 -3.61 -16.58
C TYR A 51 -7.82 -2.47 -16.14
N TRP A 52 -7.24 -1.35 -15.69
CA TRP A 52 -7.98 -0.24 -15.08
C TRP A 52 -8.15 0.90 -16.07
N SER A 53 -9.34 1.46 -16.09
CA SER A 53 -9.75 2.53 -16.98
C SER A 53 -10.11 3.79 -16.22
N PHE A 54 -10.48 4.84 -16.93
CA PHE A 54 -11.00 6.06 -16.30
C PHE A 54 -12.28 5.82 -15.50
N THR A 55 -13.07 4.79 -15.83
CA THR A 55 -14.27 4.42 -15.07
C THR A 55 -13.97 3.90 -13.68
N ASP A 56 -12.76 3.38 -13.48
CA ASP A 56 -12.31 2.86 -12.18
C ASP A 56 -11.56 3.92 -11.35
N THR A 57 -11.53 5.17 -11.83
CA THR A 57 -10.89 6.29 -11.15
C THR A 57 -11.87 6.98 -10.22
N ALA A 58 -11.47 7.18 -8.96
CA ALA A 58 -12.24 7.94 -8.01
C ALA A 58 -12.49 9.38 -8.48
N LEU A 59 -13.70 9.89 -8.29
CA LEU A 59 -14.07 11.27 -8.58
C LEU A 59 -14.04 12.13 -7.32
N ARG A 60 -13.60 13.37 -7.48
CA ARG A 60 -13.75 14.42 -6.47
C ARG A 60 -15.18 14.97 -6.48
N ALA A 61 -15.59 15.61 -5.40
CA ALA A 61 -16.88 16.30 -5.32
C ALA A 61 -17.08 17.38 -6.43
N SER A 62 -15.98 17.86 -7.02
CA SER A 62 -15.99 18.78 -8.18
C SER A 62 -16.27 18.08 -9.52
N GLY A 63 -16.45 16.74 -9.55
CA GLY A 63 -16.57 15.95 -10.76
C GLY A 63 -15.26 15.69 -11.51
N GLN A 64 -14.13 16.10 -10.95
CA GLN A 64 -12.82 15.84 -11.54
C GLN A 64 -12.25 14.51 -11.06
N TYR A 65 -11.47 13.82 -11.90
CA TYR A 65 -10.75 12.62 -11.50
C TYR A 65 -9.74 12.89 -10.39
N SER A 66 -9.74 12.03 -9.40
CA SER A 66 -8.78 12.08 -8.29
C SER A 66 -7.41 11.61 -8.76
N LYS A 67 -6.40 12.47 -8.55
CA LYS A 67 -5.03 12.22 -8.97
C LYS A 67 -4.07 12.53 -7.83
N GLN A 68 -3.01 11.73 -7.75
CA GLN A 68 -1.85 12.03 -6.91
C GLN A 68 -0.87 12.83 -7.76
N ILE A 69 -0.63 14.08 -7.35
CA ILE A 69 0.23 15.01 -8.07
C ILE A 69 1.59 15.04 -7.38
N SER A 70 2.66 14.96 -8.16
CA SER A 70 4.01 15.22 -7.67
C SER A 70 4.25 16.73 -7.60
N TYR A 71 4.83 17.21 -6.51
CA TYR A 71 5.22 18.61 -6.37
C TYR A 71 6.72 18.77 -6.49
N ASN A 72 7.14 19.85 -7.13
CA ASN A 72 8.52 20.32 -7.06
C ASN A 72 8.69 21.12 -5.77
N LEU A 73 9.32 20.51 -4.78
CA LEU A 73 9.50 21.12 -3.45
C LEU A 73 10.35 22.38 -3.46
N ALA A 74 11.21 22.56 -4.47
CA ALA A 74 12.05 23.75 -4.58
C ALA A 74 11.26 25.00 -5.00
N TYR A 75 10.22 24.80 -5.81
CA TYR A 75 9.41 25.89 -6.37
C TYR A 75 7.99 25.95 -5.80
N GLY A 76 7.56 24.94 -5.05
CA GLY A 76 6.20 24.87 -4.50
C GLY A 76 5.11 24.68 -5.57
N THR A 77 5.49 24.27 -6.78
CA THR A 77 4.59 24.05 -7.93
C THR A 77 4.41 22.58 -8.24
N GLU A 78 3.39 22.25 -9.01
CA GLU A 78 3.25 20.91 -9.57
C GLU A 78 4.46 20.56 -10.44
N ASN A 79 4.89 19.30 -10.37
CA ASN A 79 5.98 18.83 -11.20
C ASN A 79 5.43 18.38 -12.56
N GLU A 80 5.42 19.30 -13.52
CA GLU A 80 4.91 19.07 -14.88
C GLU A 80 5.67 17.96 -15.66
N MET A 81 6.85 17.58 -15.17
CA MET A 81 7.66 16.49 -15.78
C MET A 81 7.18 15.10 -15.38
N LYS A 82 6.27 14.99 -14.42
CA LYS A 82 5.70 13.72 -13.99
C LYS A 82 4.21 13.69 -14.25
N ASP A 83 3.77 12.72 -15.01
CA ASP A 83 2.36 12.47 -15.22
C ASP A 83 1.65 12.20 -13.90
N PRO A 84 0.49 12.82 -13.67
CA PRO A 84 -0.28 12.57 -12.47
C PRO A 84 -0.82 11.13 -12.47
N ILE A 85 -0.69 10.47 -11.33
CA ILE A 85 -1.13 9.10 -11.12
C ILE A 85 -2.59 9.11 -10.68
N SER A 86 -3.42 8.28 -11.30
CA SER A 86 -4.84 8.16 -10.95
C SER A 86 -5.04 7.39 -9.66
N LEU A 87 -6.03 7.79 -8.84
CA LEU A 87 -6.46 7.06 -7.66
C LEU A 87 -7.62 6.14 -8.04
N LEU A 88 -7.53 4.88 -7.66
CA LEU A 88 -8.60 3.91 -7.86
C LEU A 88 -9.84 4.25 -7.04
N SER A 89 -11.02 3.98 -7.58
CA SER A 89 -12.24 3.99 -6.78
C SER A 89 -12.19 2.91 -5.69
N PRO A 90 -12.59 3.22 -4.45
CA PRO A 90 -12.63 2.21 -3.39
C PRO A 90 -13.58 1.05 -3.64
N ASP A 91 -14.57 1.18 -4.54
CA ASP A 91 -15.52 0.12 -4.87
C ASP A 91 -14.84 -1.12 -5.49
N VAL A 92 -13.70 -0.93 -6.18
CA VAL A 92 -12.93 -2.04 -6.78
C VAL A 92 -11.99 -2.72 -5.78
N PHE A 93 -11.83 -2.21 -4.56
CA PHE A 93 -10.89 -2.79 -3.59
C PHE A 93 -11.26 -4.22 -3.19
N GLY A 94 -12.55 -4.52 -3.06
CA GLY A 94 -13.00 -5.87 -2.75
C GLY A 94 -12.49 -6.89 -3.78
N GLU A 95 -12.62 -6.60 -5.06
CA GLU A 95 -12.13 -7.45 -6.14
C GLU A 95 -10.61 -7.61 -6.12
N ILE A 96 -9.89 -6.50 -5.88
CA ILE A 96 -8.42 -6.48 -5.80
C ILE A 96 -7.94 -7.38 -4.66
N PHE A 97 -8.48 -7.20 -3.46
CA PHE A 97 -8.08 -7.98 -2.30
C PHE A 97 -8.44 -9.47 -2.43
N ASP A 98 -9.57 -9.81 -3.05
CA ASP A 98 -9.94 -11.19 -3.33
C ASP A 98 -8.98 -11.87 -4.29
N LYS A 99 -8.63 -11.19 -5.39
CA LYS A 99 -7.65 -11.69 -6.36
C LYS A 99 -6.27 -11.82 -5.74
N LEU A 100 -5.85 -10.81 -4.97
CA LEU A 100 -4.58 -10.80 -4.26
C LEU A 100 -4.48 -11.98 -3.29
N ALA A 101 -5.44 -12.13 -2.39
CA ALA A 101 -5.46 -13.20 -1.40
C ALA A 101 -5.44 -14.59 -2.05
N LYS A 102 -6.23 -14.80 -3.10
CA LYS A 102 -6.25 -16.05 -3.87
C LYS A 102 -4.91 -16.36 -4.53
N ASN A 103 -4.29 -15.38 -5.17
CA ASN A 103 -3.04 -15.59 -5.90
C ASN A 103 -1.86 -15.80 -4.95
N TYR A 104 -1.81 -15.05 -3.85
CA TYR A 104 -0.72 -15.13 -2.87
C TYR A 104 -0.77 -16.41 -2.05
N SER A 105 -1.95 -16.85 -1.66
CA SER A 105 -2.15 -18.15 -1.02
C SER A 105 -1.68 -19.29 -1.93
N LYS A 106 -2.03 -19.28 -3.22
CA LYS A 106 -1.56 -20.26 -4.21
C LYS A 106 -0.05 -20.24 -4.45
N ALA A 107 0.57 -19.08 -4.34
CA ALA A 107 2.01 -18.93 -4.49
C ALA A 107 2.78 -19.44 -3.27
N GLY A 108 2.12 -19.60 -2.13
CA GLY A 108 2.72 -20.05 -0.87
C GLY A 108 3.57 -18.97 -0.22
N PHE A 109 3.19 -17.69 -0.35
CA PHE A 109 3.82 -16.60 0.38
C PHE A 109 3.45 -16.64 1.86
N SER A 110 4.32 -16.12 2.72
CA SER A 110 4.08 -16.06 4.18
C SER A 110 3.04 -14.99 4.53
N GLY A 111 2.94 -13.96 3.71
CA GLY A 111 2.01 -12.86 3.91
C GLY A 111 2.02 -11.88 2.74
N VAL A 112 1.42 -10.72 2.97
CA VAL A 112 1.38 -9.61 2.01
C VAL A 112 1.83 -8.32 2.68
N CYS A 113 2.62 -7.52 2.00
CA CYS A 113 2.96 -6.16 2.43
C CYS A 113 2.10 -5.14 1.66
N ILE A 114 1.26 -4.41 2.37
CA ILE A 114 0.44 -3.34 1.80
C ILE A 114 1.19 -2.02 1.96
N ASP A 115 1.66 -1.47 0.83
CA ASP A 115 2.40 -0.21 0.79
C ASP A 115 1.42 0.96 0.60
N ASP A 116 1.53 1.97 1.45
CA ASP A 116 0.87 3.30 1.36
C ASP A 116 -0.66 3.31 1.12
N MET A 117 -1.29 2.17 0.90
CA MET A 117 -2.72 2.07 0.64
C MET A 117 -3.56 2.53 1.82
N THR A 118 -3.05 2.32 3.03
CA THR A 118 -3.73 2.57 4.29
C THR A 118 -3.38 3.92 4.92
N SER A 119 -2.46 4.68 4.33
CA SER A 119 -1.95 5.94 4.87
C SER A 119 -2.91 7.11 4.67
N VAL A 120 -3.61 7.16 3.54
CA VAL A 120 -4.50 8.27 3.18
C VAL A 120 -5.84 7.71 2.72
N LEU A 121 -6.91 8.16 3.38
CA LEU A 121 -8.28 7.88 2.99
C LEU A 121 -8.82 9.02 2.11
N TYR A 122 -9.49 8.65 1.02
CA TYR A 122 -10.16 9.57 0.12
C TYR A 122 -11.59 9.08 -0.18
N GLY A 123 -12.40 9.94 -0.75
CA GLY A 123 -13.75 9.58 -1.19
C GLY A 123 -13.82 9.43 -2.70
N ASP A 124 -14.86 8.74 -3.16
CA ASP A 124 -15.29 8.70 -4.54
C ASP A 124 -16.70 9.26 -4.63
N TYR A 125 -16.88 10.35 -5.39
CA TYR A 125 -18.15 11.05 -5.59
C TYR A 125 -18.73 10.72 -6.98
N SER A 126 -18.50 9.50 -7.46
CA SER A 126 -19.16 8.94 -8.63
C SER A 126 -20.63 8.62 -8.33
N LYS A 127 -21.27 7.79 -9.14
CA LYS A 127 -22.69 7.46 -9.02
C LYS A 127 -23.11 6.97 -7.63
N ASP A 128 -22.30 6.10 -7.04
CA ASP A 128 -22.48 5.57 -5.69
C ASP A 128 -21.41 6.21 -4.78
N THR A 129 -21.78 7.33 -4.15
CA THR A 129 -20.84 8.11 -3.34
C THR A 129 -20.25 7.28 -2.20
N ILE A 130 -18.94 7.13 -2.20
CA ILE A 130 -18.15 6.47 -1.17
C ILE A 130 -17.40 7.54 -0.39
N VAL A 131 -17.69 7.69 0.89
CA VAL A 131 -16.97 8.62 1.75
C VAL A 131 -15.73 7.94 2.37
N ARG A 132 -14.87 8.74 3.01
CA ARG A 132 -13.62 8.24 3.62
C ARG A 132 -13.83 7.09 4.61
N ASN A 133 -14.92 7.14 5.36
CA ASN A 133 -15.25 6.08 6.33
C ASN A 133 -15.63 4.77 5.62
N ASP A 134 -16.32 4.86 4.50
CA ASP A 134 -16.67 3.68 3.71
C ASP A 134 -15.41 3.06 3.09
N MET A 135 -14.51 3.89 2.53
CA MET A 135 -13.21 3.42 2.05
C MET A 135 -12.43 2.67 3.15
N MET A 136 -12.46 3.18 4.38
CA MET A 136 -11.84 2.51 5.52
C MET A 136 -12.41 1.09 5.71
N LEU A 137 -13.73 0.92 5.61
CA LEU A 137 -14.38 -0.38 5.76
C LEU A 137 -13.99 -1.35 4.64
N TYR A 138 -13.89 -0.90 3.39
CA TYR A 138 -13.39 -1.72 2.28
C TYR A 138 -11.95 -2.20 2.52
N ILE A 139 -11.09 -1.32 3.01
CA ILE A 139 -9.70 -1.69 3.36
C ILE A 139 -9.68 -2.70 4.51
N GLU A 140 -10.42 -2.46 5.57
CA GLU A 140 -10.48 -3.36 6.73
C GLU A 140 -10.95 -4.77 6.35
N GLU A 141 -11.97 -4.86 5.52
CA GLU A 141 -12.46 -6.14 5.01
C GLU A 141 -11.43 -6.85 4.14
N GLY A 142 -10.77 -6.10 3.24
CA GLY A 142 -9.71 -6.63 2.39
C GLY A 142 -8.52 -7.16 3.19
N LEU A 143 -8.07 -6.44 4.21
CA LEU A 143 -6.97 -6.87 5.07
C LEU A 143 -7.34 -8.11 5.89
N ARG A 144 -8.56 -8.18 6.40
CA ARG A 144 -9.09 -9.38 7.07
C ARG A 144 -9.05 -10.59 6.15
N ASN A 145 -9.53 -10.43 4.91
CA ASN A 145 -9.51 -11.49 3.89
C ASN A 145 -8.08 -11.96 3.55
N CYS A 146 -7.15 -11.02 3.39
CA CYS A 146 -5.74 -11.33 3.19
C CYS A 146 -5.16 -12.10 4.38
N ARG A 147 -5.42 -11.66 5.60
CA ARG A 147 -4.94 -12.34 6.81
C ARG A 147 -5.46 -13.77 6.93
N GLU A 148 -6.75 -13.99 6.66
CA GLU A 148 -7.38 -15.31 6.73
C GLU A 148 -6.87 -16.27 5.65
N LYS A 149 -6.66 -15.80 4.43
CA LYS A 149 -6.31 -16.66 3.28
C LYS A 149 -4.81 -16.79 3.03
N VAL A 150 -4.02 -15.76 3.32
CA VAL A 150 -2.57 -15.76 3.08
C VAL A 150 -1.81 -16.07 4.36
N GLY A 151 -2.27 -15.56 5.50
CA GLY A 151 -1.74 -15.85 6.83
C GLY A 151 -1.30 -14.62 7.59
N SER A 152 -0.52 -13.72 7.02
CA SER A 152 0.00 -12.55 7.72
C SER A 152 -0.05 -11.28 6.86
N VAL A 153 -0.23 -10.13 7.51
CA VAL A 153 -0.27 -8.82 6.87
C VAL A 153 0.79 -7.91 7.49
N LEU A 154 1.66 -7.39 6.64
CA LEU A 154 2.60 -6.32 6.96
C LEU A 154 2.06 -5.03 6.33
N ALA A 155 1.93 -3.97 7.11
CA ALA A 155 1.56 -2.66 6.60
C ALA A 155 2.78 -1.73 6.60
N ASP A 156 3.01 -1.08 5.47
CA ASP A 156 4.02 -0.03 5.35
C ASP A 156 3.30 1.33 5.37
N THR A 157 3.70 2.20 6.29
CA THR A 157 3.13 3.55 6.44
C THR A 157 1.61 3.54 6.64
N ALA A 158 1.13 2.97 7.74
CA ALA A 158 -0.29 2.76 7.98
C ALA A 158 -0.87 3.65 9.08
N ASN A 159 -2.17 3.89 9.02
CA ASN A 159 -2.96 4.54 10.06
C ASN A 159 -3.48 3.56 11.12
N ALA A 160 -3.86 4.07 12.29
CA ALA A 160 -4.23 3.28 13.45
C ALA A 160 -5.42 2.31 13.22
N TYR A 161 -6.33 2.61 12.30
CA TYR A 161 -7.51 1.77 12.07
C TYR A 161 -7.18 0.36 11.56
N VAL A 162 -6.00 0.17 10.93
CA VAL A 162 -5.59 -1.14 10.41
C VAL A 162 -4.84 -2.00 11.42
N PHE A 163 -4.47 -1.49 12.59
CA PHE A 163 -3.65 -2.21 13.58
C PHE A 163 -4.22 -3.58 13.96
N LYS A 164 -5.52 -3.71 14.06
CA LYS A 164 -6.18 -4.98 14.41
C LYS A 164 -6.08 -6.05 13.32
N TYR A 165 -5.72 -5.66 12.09
CA TYR A 165 -5.62 -6.56 10.93
C TYR A 165 -4.19 -6.79 10.48
N THR A 166 -3.21 -6.12 11.08
CA THR A 166 -1.80 -6.22 10.72
C THR A 166 -1.02 -6.95 11.79
N ASP A 167 -0.11 -7.82 11.37
CA ASP A 167 0.79 -8.55 12.26
C ASP A 167 2.11 -7.81 12.40
N HIS A 168 2.52 -7.09 11.35
CA HIS A 168 3.74 -6.31 11.30
C HIS A 168 3.49 -4.94 10.70
N MET A 169 4.24 -3.93 11.15
CA MET A 169 4.15 -2.59 10.62
C MET A 169 5.54 -1.99 10.41
N LEU A 170 5.75 -1.47 9.22
CA LEU A 170 6.90 -0.63 8.91
C LEU A 170 6.45 0.83 8.92
N MET A 171 7.20 1.66 9.61
CA MET A 171 7.00 3.10 9.57
C MET A 171 8.18 3.73 8.83
N LYS A 172 7.91 4.24 7.64
CA LYS A 172 8.86 5.14 6.97
C LYS A 172 8.86 6.45 7.73
N SER A 173 9.91 6.71 8.51
CA SER A 173 10.10 8.07 8.99
C SER A 173 10.56 8.92 7.79
N ASP A 174 9.76 9.86 7.36
CA ASP A 174 10.12 10.88 6.37
C ASP A 174 11.22 11.86 6.88
N VAL A 175 12.11 11.36 7.72
CA VAL A 175 13.27 12.11 8.21
C VAL A 175 14.19 12.53 7.06
N ALA A 176 14.00 11.93 5.88
CA ALA A 176 14.73 12.30 4.66
C ALA A 176 14.09 13.46 3.89
N SER A 177 12.88 13.91 4.23
CA SER A 177 12.28 15.09 3.60
C SER A 177 13.16 16.32 3.80
N PRO A 178 13.47 17.08 2.73
CA PRO A 178 14.21 18.35 2.86
C PRO A 178 13.57 19.33 3.85
N ALA A 179 12.25 19.29 4.01
CA ALA A 179 11.51 20.10 4.99
C ALA A 179 11.83 19.73 6.46
N VAL A 180 12.27 18.52 6.72
CA VAL A 180 12.60 18.01 8.07
C VAL A 180 14.10 18.13 8.38
N LYS A 181 14.92 18.58 7.43
CA LYS A 181 16.38 18.74 7.62
C LYS A 181 16.78 19.88 8.55
N ASN A 182 15.86 20.77 8.93
CA ASN A 182 16.15 21.78 9.95
C ASN A 182 16.16 21.14 11.36
N ASN A 183 16.84 21.78 12.30
CA ASN A 183 17.01 21.23 13.66
C ASN A 183 15.68 20.99 14.41
N HIS A 184 14.62 21.75 14.11
CA HIS A 184 13.29 21.59 14.70
C HIS A 184 12.57 20.36 14.16
N GLY A 185 12.65 20.10 12.85
CA GLY A 185 12.08 18.92 12.24
C GLY A 185 12.73 17.63 12.72
N ARG A 186 14.05 17.63 12.96
CA ARG A 186 14.76 16.47 13.54
C ARG A 186 14.31 16.17 14.96
N ALA A 187 14.08 17.19 15.78
CA ALA A 187 13.59 16.99 17.15
C ALA A 187 12.16 16.46 17.16
N PHE A 188 11.29 16.95 16.28
CA PHE A 188 9.92 16.45 16.12
C PHE A 188 9.90 15.00 15.69
N ALA A 189 10.62 14.65 14.63
CA ALA A 189 10.70 13.27 14.13
C ALA A 189 11.26 12.29 15.17
N ARG A 190 12.29 12.69 15.95
CA ARG A 190 12.83 11.91 17.05
C ARG A 190 11.79 11.64 18.14
N ASN A 191 11.08 12.66 18.58
CA ASN A 191 10.06 12.52 19.62
C ASN A 191 8.89 11.65 19.14
N PHE A 192 8.47 11.80 17.91
CA PHE A 192 7.40 11.00 17.32
C PHE A 192 7.80 9.53 17.19
N THR A 193 9.00 9.25 16.68
CA THR A 193 9.53 7.89 16.54
C THR A 193 9.69 7.22 17.91
N MET A 194 10.21 7.91 18.91
CA MET A 194 10.36 7.39 20.28
C MET A 194 9.00 7.05 20.92
N HIS A 195 7.97 7.85 20.72
CA HIS A 195 6.62 7.56 21.24
C HIS A 195 5.99 6.33 20.60
N PHE A 196 6.17 6.14 19.31
CA PHE A 196 5.67 4.95 18.62
C PHE A 196 6.40 3.67 19.01
N TYR A 197 7.72 3.69 19.16
CA TYR A 197 8.47 2.55 19.67
C TYR A 197 8.04 2.15 21.10
N SER A 198 7.74 3.12 21.95
CA SER A 198 7.20 2.86 23.30
C SER A 198 5.83 2.19 23.26
N PHE A 199 4.96 2.56 22.32
CA PHE A 199 3.64 1.97 22.14
C PHE A 199 3.71 0.54 21.60
N TYR A 200 4.64 0.25 20.70
CA TYR A 200 4.86 -1.09 20.12
C TYR A 200 5.39 -2.09 21.15
N CYS A 201 6.31 -1.68 22.01
CA CYS A 201 6.82 -2.55 23.08
C CYS A 201 5.77 -2.93 24.12
N HIS A 202 4.66 -2.19 24.22
CA HIS A 202 3.58 -2.52 25.15
C HIS A 202 2.50 -3.45 24.57
N ILE A 203 2.37 -3.56 23.26
CA ILE A 203 1.39 -4.44 22.61
C ILE A 203 1.90 -5.89 22.46
N GLN A 204 3.19 -6.12 22.55
CA GLN A 204 3.80 -7.46 22.46
C GLN A 204 3.97 -8.20 23.81
N ARG A 205 3.32 -7.74 24.89
CA ARG A 205 3.35 -8.43 26.20
C ARG A 205 1.98 -8.99 26.57
#